data_d262b041a2b94b4d8c585860b463ee98
#
_entry.id   d262b041a2b94b4d8c585860b463ee98
#
_cell.length_a   1.000
_cell.length_b   1.000
_cell.length_c   1.000
_cell.angle_alpha   90.00
_cell.angle_beta   90.00
_cell.angle_gamma   90.00
#
_symmetry.space_group_name_H-M   'P 1'
#
loop_
_entity.id
_entity.type
_entity.pdbx_description
1 polymer ?
#
loop_
_entity_poly.entity_id
_entity_poly.type
_entity_poly.pdbx_seq_one_letter_code
_entity_poly.pdbx_strand_id
1 'polypeptide(L)'
;MKKIRIWDLPTRLFHWALALCVLGSFISVNVGGLYMQWHAYFGIAILGLILFRLIWGFVGTHYAKFSQFIKGPKAIKAYLQNPKNEAGHSPIAGLSVVVVLVFFGCQAILGLFTTDEIAFDGPLAKYISNEWVDIFSHLHQFNQFILIGIVVLHVGAIIFYKYIKRINLTQAMLTGDKDSQDMSVDEPISAKDDGNHQIKALVIFLMIASVFYYIFILRLGT
;
A
#
# COMPACT_ATOMS: atom_id res chain seq x y z
N MET A 1 -11.41 -24.67 -15.80
CA MET A 1 -11.02 -24.34 -14.43
C MET A 1 -11.96 -23.28 -13.90
N LYS A 2 -12.47 -23.41 -12.66
CA LYS A 2 -13.37 -22.42 -12.07
C LYS A 2 -12.53 -21.28 -11.50
N LYS A 3 -12.71 -20.07 -12.05
CA LYS A 3 -12.08 -18.85 -11.53
C LYS A 3 -12.96 -18.23 -10.46
N ILE A 4 -12.33 -17.74 -9.40
CA ILE A 4 -13.01 -17.13 -8.25
C ILE A 4 -12.42 -15.76 -8.02
N ARG A 5 -13.29 -14.73 -7.93
CA ARG A 5 -12.91 -13.37 -7.64
C ARG A 5 -12.39 -13.26 -6.21
N ILE A 6 -11.11 -12.92 -6.05
CA ILE A 6 -10.47 -12.70 -4.76
C ILE A 6 -10.23 -11.22 -4.53
N TRP A 7 -9.66 -10.52 -5.52
CA TRP A 7 -9.35 -9.10 -5.39
C TRP A 7 -10.36 -8.24 -6.13
N ASP A 8 -11.08 -7.41 -5.37
CA ASP A 8 -11.98 -6.40 -5.94
C ASP A 8 -11.19 -5.33 -6.73
N LEU A 9 -11.87 -4.65 -7.64
CA LEU A 9 -11.26 -3.61 -8.46
C LEU A 9 -10.63 -2.48 -7.63
N PRO A 10 -11.28 -1.95 -6.56
CA PRO A 10 -10.68 -0.93 -5.72
C PRO A 10 -9.35 -1.35 -5.08
N THR A 11 -9.24 -2.58 -4.58
CA THR A 11 -8.00 -3.11 -3.99
C THR A 11 -6.89 -3.21 -5.03
N ARG A 12 -7.21 -3.65 -6.26
CA ARG A 12 -6.25 -3.77 -7.36
C ARG A 12 -5.77 -2.39 -7.83
N LEU A 13 -6.69 -1.44 -8.02
CA LEU A 13 -6.34 -0.07 -8.40
C LEU A 13 -5.47 0.60 -7.33
N PHE A 14 -5.83 0.46 -6.06
CA PHE A 14 -5.00 0.92 -4.94
C PHE A 14 -3.58 0.36 -5.03
N HIS A 15 -3.44 -0.96 -5.20
CA HIS A 15 -2.14 -1.62 -5.23
C HIS A 15 -1.25 -1.09 -6.36
N TRP A 16 -1.78 -1.02 -7.59
CA TRP A 16 -1.00 -0.57 -8.74
C TRP A 16 -0.72 0.94 -8.70
N ALA A 17 -1.67 1.74 -8.25
CA ALA A 17 -1.45 3.17 -8.04
C ALA A 17 -0.36 3.42 -6.98
N LEU A 18 -0.39 2.68 -5.86
CA LEU A 18 0.66 2.76 -4.84
C LEU A 18 2.03 2.38 -5.41
N ALA A 19 2.11 1.26 -6.15
CA ALA A 19 3.36 0.81 -6.77
C ALA A 19 3.94 1.86 -7.75
N LEU A 20 3.09 2.47 -8.57
CA LEU A 20 3.50 3.54 -9.49
C LEU A 20 3.95 4.81 -8.75
N CYS A 21 3.23 5.23 -7.71
CA CYS A 21 3.62 6.38 -6.90
C CYS A 21 4.94 6.14 -6.17
N VAL A 22 5.16 4.95 -5.62
CA VAL A 22 6.42 4.57 -4.97
C VAL A 22 7.58 4.60 -5.96
N LEU A 23 7.39 4.02 -7.15
CA LEU A 23 8.40 4.04 -8.21
C LEU A 23 8.69 5.49 -8.66
N GLY A 24 7.65 6.29 -8.89
CA GLY A 24 7.79 7.71 -9.28
C GLY A 24 8.49 8.53 -8.21
N SER A 25 8.15 8.33 -6.94
CA SER A 25 8.79 8.98 -5.80
C SER A 25 10.28 8.63 -5.71
N PHE A 26 10.63 7.34 -5.89
CA PHE A 26 12.02 6.89 -5.88
C PHE A 26 12.81 7.44 -7.06
N ILE A 27 12.24 7.47 -8.26
CA ILE A 27 12.90 8.04 -9.45
C ILE A 27 13.13 9.55 -9.25
N SER A 28 12.09 10.29 -8.83
CA SER A 28 12.16 11.75 -8.74
C SER A 28 13.18 12.24 -7.70
N VAL A 29 13.28 11.56 -6.54
CA VAL A 29 14.30 11.93 -5.53
C VAL A 29 15.71 11.64 -6.00
N ASN A 30 15.94 10.58 -6.78
CA ASN A 30 17.27 10.25 -7.31
C ASN A 30 17.69 11.18 -8.49
N VAL A 31 16.74 11.73 -9.23
CA VAL A 31 17.02 12.75 -10.26
C VAL A 31 17.29 14.11 -9.59
N GLY A 32 16.59 14.44 -8.51
CA GLY A 32 16.78 15.67 -7.76
C GLY A 32 16.36 16.95 -8.49
N GLY A 33 16.80 18.11 -8.00
CA GLY A 33 16.51 19.42 -8.60
C GLY A 33 15.02 19.70 -8.73
N LEU A 34 14.56 20.12 -9.90
CA LEU A 34 13.14 20.42 -10.16
C LEU A 34 12.19 19.21 -9.97
N TYR A 35 12.74 17.99 -9.97
CA TYR A 35 11.95 16.77 -9.77
C TYR A 35 11.60 16.50 -8.31
N MET A 36 12.18 17.24 -7.34
CA MET A 36 11.80 17.14 -5.92
C MET A 36 10.33 17.50 -5.70
N GLN A 37 9.78 18.41 -6.49
CA GLN A 37 8.34 18.72 -6.46
C GLN A 37 7.47 17.47 -6.79
N TRP A 38 7.89 16.66 -7.75
CA TRP A 38 7.22 15.41 -8.07
C TRP A 38 7.33 14.37 -6.97
N HIS A 39 8.49 14.32 -6.26
CA HIS A 39 8.64 13.49 -5.08
C HIS A 39 7.58 13.82 -4.01
N ALA A 40 7.37 15.10 -3.74
CA ALA A 40 6.34 15.55 -2.81
C ALA A 40 4.93 15.18 -3.26
N TYR A 41 4.59 15.39 -4.53
CA TYR A 41 3.28 15.00 -5.06
C TYR A 41 3.03 13.51 -4.96
N PHE A 42 4.02 12.67 -5.28
CA PHE A 42 3.92 11.23 -5.09
C PHE A 42 3.77 10.87 -3.61
N GLY A 43 4.50 11.53 -2.71
CA GLY A 43 4.39 11.34 -1.25
C GLY A 43 2.98 11.64 -0.73
N ILE A 44 2.40 12.77 -1.14
CA ILE A 44 1.02 13.15 -0.80
C ILE A 44 0.02 12.13 -1.38
N ALA A 45 0.21 11.70 -2.63
CA ALA A 45 -0.63 10.67 -3.24
C ALA A 45 -0.55 9.34 -2.51
N ILE A 46 0.65 8.90 -2.09
CA ILE A 46 0.86 7.69 -1.26
C ILE A 46 0.07 7.81 0.05
N LEU A 47 0.14 8.96 0.74
CA LEU A 47 -0.59 9.18 1.98
C LEU A 47 -2.11 9.06 1.77
N GLY A 48 -2.64 9.68 0.71
CA GLY A 48 -4.04 9.57 0.34
C GLY A 48 -4.47 8.14 0.00
N LEU A 49 -3.64 7.41 -0.74
CA LEU A 49 -3.87 5.99 -1.06
C LEU A 49 -3.86 5.12 0.19
N ILE A 50 -2.95 5.34 1.13
CA ILE A 50 -2.90 4.61 2.39
C ILE A 50 -4.17 4.89 3.21
N LEU A 51 -4.59 6.14 3.32
CA LEU A 51 -5.84 6.49 3.99
C LEU A 51 -7.05 5.80 3.34
N PHE A 52 -7.12 5.80 2.01
CA PHE A 52 -8.12 5.02 1.27
C PHE A 52 -8.06 3.54 1.66
N ARG A 53 -6.89 2.91 1.68
CA ARG A 53 -6.72 1.50 2.00
C ARG A 53 -7.11 1.18 3.44
N LEU A 54 -6.81 2.07 4.38
CA LEU A 54 -7.26 1.93 5.77
C LEU A 54 -8.78 1.92 5.85
N ILE A 55 -9.47 2.89 5.25
CA ILE A 55 -10.93 2.93 5.24
C ILE A 55 -11.50 1.70 4.52
N TRP A 56 -10.97 1.35 3.33
CA TRP A 56 -11.41 0.18 2.57
C TRP A 56 -11.17 -1.14 3.30
N GLY A 57 -10.17 -1.20 4.16
CA GLY A 57 -9.89 -2.33 5.04
C GLY A 57 -10.96 -2.60 6.11
N PHE A 58 -11.84 -1.63 6.40
CA PHE A 58 -12.98 -1.81 7.30
C PHE A 58 -14.30 -1.99 6.54
N VAL A 59 -14.51 -1.23 5.46
CA VAL A 59 -15.81 -1.14 4.79
C VAL A 59 -15.87 -1.86 3.43
N GLY A 60 -14.74 -2.36 2.95
CA GLY A 60 -14.59 -3.00 1.64
C GLY A 60 -15.16 -4.41 1.56
N THR A 61 -14.73 -5.14 0.52
CA THR A 61 -15.20 -6.51 0.26
C THR A 61 -14.55 -7.53 1.19
N HIS A 62 -14.97 -8.79 1.11
CA HIS A 62 -14.53 -9.84 2.03
C HIS A 62 -13.01 -9.91 2.18
N TYR A 63 -12.25 -10.10 1.10
CA TYR A 63 -10.78 -10.24 1.18
C TYR A 63 -10.04 -8.90 1.37
N ALA A 64 -10.70 -7.76 1.18
CA ALA A 64 -10.12 -6.46 1.47
C ALA A 64 -10.10 -6.14 2.96
N LYS A 65 -11.00 -6.75 3.76
CA LYS A 65 -11.17 -6.44 5.19
C LYS A 65 -10.01 -6.95 6.03
N PHE A 66 -9.50 -6.11 6.90
CA PHE A 66 -8.45 -6.44 7.88
C PHE A 66 -8.83 -7.62 8.78
N SER A 67 -10.09 -7.70 9.20
CA SER A 67 -10.62 -8.79 10.05
C SER A 67 -10.49 -10.17 9.41
N GLN A 68 -10.39 -10.26 8.08
CA GLN A 68 -10.27 -11.54 7.37
C GLN A 68 -8.84 -12.06 7.32
N PHE A 69 -7.84 -11.19 7.28
CA PHE A 69 -6.47 -11.62 7.06
C PHE A 69 -5.47 -11.24 8.17
N ILE A 70 -5.79 -10.30 9.06
CA ILE A 70 -4.95 -10.04 10.23
C ILE A 70 -5.19 -11.15 11.23
N LYS A 71 -4.18 -12.02 11.38
CA LYS A 71 -4.24 -13.19 12.26
C LYS A 71 -3.26 -13.05 13.41
N GLY A 72 -3.62 -13.62 14.56
CA GLY A 72 -2.78 -13.59 15.75
C GLY A 72 -1.53 -14.51 15.64
N PRO A 73 -0.57 -14.38 16.57
CA PRO A 73 0.71 -15.13 16.54
C PRO A 73 0.54 -16.66 16.48
N LYS A 74 -0.50 -17.19 17.13
CA LYS A 74 -0.80 -18.63 17.10
C LYS A 74 -1.13 -19.12 15.68
N ALA A 75 -1.91 -18.36 14.92
CA ALA A 75 -2.27 -18.71 13.55
C ALA A 75 -1.06 -18.59 12.60
N ILE A 76 -0.19 -17.59 12.82
CA ILE A 76 1.06 -17.45 12.07
C ILE A 76 1.96 -18.65 12.33
N LYS A 77 2.14 -19.07 13.60
CA LYS A 77 2.94 -20.24 13.95
C LYS A 77 2.39 -21.53 13.33
N ALA A 78 1.06 -21.72 13.39
CA ALA A 78 0.41 -22.88 12.79
C ALA A 78 0.60 -22.91 11.25
N TYR A 79 0.49 -21.76 10.60
CA TYR A 79 0.74 -21.61 9.16
C TYR A 79 2.19 -21.95 8.78
N LEU A 80 3.18 -21.50 9.59
CA LEU A 80 4.59 -21.84 9.36
C LEU A 80 4.88 -23.33 9.47
N GLN A 81 4.18 -24.04 10.37
CA GLN A 81 4.33 -25.48 10.54
C GLN A 81 3.65 -26.28 9.44
N ASN A 82 2.53 -25.80 8.92
CA ASN A 82 1.76 -26.46 7.84
C ASN A 82 1.20 -25.41 6.85
N PRO A 83 2.04 -24.93 5.91
CA PRO A 83 1.63 -23.92 4.95
C PRO A 83 0.52 -24.40 4.03
N LYS A 84 -0.60 -23.66 3.99
CA LYS A 84 -1.73 -23.92 3.09
C LYS A 84 -1.88 -22.78 2.09
N ASN A 85 -2.41 -23.08 0.91
CA ASN A 85 -2.72 -22.10 -0.11
C ASN A 85 -4.06 -21.43 0.20
N GLU A 86 -4.01 -20.30 0.90
CA GLU A 86 -5.20 -19.52 1.23
C GLU A 86 -5.81 -18.88 -0.04
N ALA A 87 -7.11 -18.64 0.01
CA ALA A 87 -7.80 -17.94 -1.09
C ALA A 87 -7.30 -16.48 -1.21
N GLY A 88 -7.34 -15.73 -0.12
CA GLY A 88 -6.81 -14.36 -0.02
C GLY A 88 -5.37 -14.31 0.52
N HIS A 89 -5.14 -13.46 1.52
CA HIS A 89 -3.83 -13.36 2.18
C HIS A 89 -3.62 -14.53 3.16
N SER A 90 -2.47 -15.18 3.06
CA SER A 90 -2.01 -16.06 4.14
C SER A 90 -1.71 -15.23 5.42
N PRO A 91 -1.62 -15.84 6.61
CA PRO A 91 -1.31 -15.12 7.85
C PRO A 91 -0.03 -14.27 7.78
N ILE A 92 1.01 -14.76 7.08
CA ILE A 92 2.26 -14.00 6.88
C ILE A 92 2.06 -12.87 5.88
N ALA A 93 1.35 -13.13 4.77
CA ALA A 93 1.05 -12.09 3.80
C ALA A 93 0.16 -11.00 4.40
N GLY A 94 -0.78 -11.35 5.27
CA GLY A 94 -1.58 -10.38 6.03
C GLY A 94 -0.74 -9.50 6.94
N LEU A 95 0.23 -10.07 7.66
CA LEU A 95 1.18 -9.31 8.45
C LEU A 95 2.02 -8.37 7.58
N SER A 96 2.50 -8.85 6.42
CA SER A 96 3.29 -8.02 5.51
C SER A 96 2.49 -6.82 4.98
N VAL A 97 1.18 -6.96 4.73
CA VAL A 97 0.32 -5.83 4.35
C VAL A 97 0.30 -4.76 5.44
N VAL A 98 0.18 -5.17 6.72
CA VAL A 98 0.21 -4.22 7.85
C VAL A 98 1.56 -3.50 7.92
N VAL A 99 2.66 -4.24 7.82
CA VAL A 99 4.03 -3.68 7.81
C VAL A 99 4.20 -2.67 6.67
N VAL A 100 3.80 -3.02 5.45
CA VAL A 100 3.83 -2.12 4.29
C VAL A 100 3.05 -0.83 4.57
N LEU A 101 1.79 -0.94 5.02
CA LEU A 101 0.95 0.24 5.28
C LEU A 101 1.54 1.15 6.36
N VAL A 102 2.10 0.57 7.44
CA VAL A 102 2.73 1.34 8.53
C VAL A 102 3.97 2.07 8.04
N PHE A 103 4.92 1.36 7.40
CA PHE A 103 6.19 1.98 7.02
C PHE A 103 6.04 2.98 5.86
N PHE A 104 5.19 2.72 4.86
CA PHE A 104 4.88 3.73 3.83
C PHE A 104 4.07 4.90 4.39
N GLY A 105 3.16 4.65 5.34
CA GLY A 105 2.43 5.70 6.04
C GLY A 105 3.37 6.60 6.84
N CYS A 106 4.28 6.01 7.64
CA CYS A 106 5.32 6.76 8.35
C CYS A 106 6.19 7.56 7.38
N GLN A 107 6.65 6.96 6.27
CA GLN A 107 7.45 7.64 5.26
C GLN A 107 6.74 8.89 4.72
N ALA A 108 5.48 8.74 4.31
CA ALA A 108 4.71 9.83 3.76
C ALA A 108 4.43 10.94 4.79
N ILE A 109 4.11 10.56 6.05
CA ILE A 109 3.90 11.53 7.13
C ILE A 109 5.20 12.27 7.47
N LEU A 110 6.31 11.56 7.65
CA LEU A 110 7.61 12.19 7.93
C LEU A 110 7.99 13.17 6.82
N GLY A 111 7.78 12.79 5.55
CA GLY A 111 8.06 13.64 4.39
C GLY A 111 7.31 14.97 4.37
N LEU A 112 6.19 15.11 5.09
CA LEU A 112 5.49 16.40 5.22
C LEU A 112 6.27 17.42 6.04
N PHE A 113 7.23 16.99 6.87
CA PHE A 113 7.97 17.82 7.82
C PHE A 113 9.48 17.87 7.51
N THR A 114 9.94 17.34 6.38
CA THR A 114 11.35 17.29 6.01
C THR A 114 11.80 18.57 5.30
N THR A 115 13.12 18.78 5.25
CA THR A 115 13.79 19.73 4.36
C THR A 115 14.93 19.04 3.63
N ASP A 116 15.27 19.51 2.42
CA ASP A 116 16.51 19.15 1.73
C ASP A 116 17.63 20.17 1.95
N GLU A 117 17.38 21.20 2.79
CA GLU A 117 18.27 22.31 3.13
C GLU A 117 18.75 23.15 1.92
N ILE A 118 18.23 22.92 0.73
CA ILE A 118 18.66 23.57 -0.51
C ILE A 118 17.52 24.36 -1.14
N ALA A 119 16.44 23.68 -1.52
CA ALA A 119 15.37 24.28 -2.32
C ALA A 119 13.97 23.76 -2.02
N PHE A 120 13.85 22.70 -1.23
CA PHE A 120 12.55 22.06 -0.99
C PHE A 120 12.30 21.81 0.50
N ASP A 121 11.19 22.36 0.98
CA ASP A 121 10.65 22.09 2.31
C ASP A 121 9.32 21.33 2.20
N GLY A 122 9.14 20.34 3.07
CA GLY A 122 7.86 19.69 3.25
C GLY A 122 6.78 20.66 3.67
N PRO A 123 5.53 20.47 3.22
CA PRO A 123 4.47 21.50 3.39
C PRO A 123 4.13 21.82 4.83
N LEU A 124 4.51 20.99 5.78
CA LEU A 124 4.28 21.20 7.21
C LEU A 124 5.56 21.55 7.98
N ALA A 125 6.74 21.58 7.35
CA ALA A 125 8.01 21.90 8.01
C ALA A 125 7.96 23.25 8.73
N LYS A 126 7.36 24.27 8.13
CA LYS A 126 7.22 25.62 8.70
C LYS A 126 6.39 25.73 9.98
N TYR A 127 5.69 24.67 10.39
CA TYR A 127 4.83 24.67 11.59
C TYR A 127 5.49 24.03 12.81
N ILE A 128 6.72 23.55 12.70
CA ILE A 128 7.48 22.90 13.77
C ILE A 128 8.85 23.59 13.92
N SER A 129 9.56 23.32 15.02
CA SER A 129 10.92 23.85 15.21
C SER A 129 11.93 23.15 14.30
N ASN A 130 13.04 23.83 13.97
CA ASN A 130 14.11 23.26 13.15
C ASN A 130 14.65 21.95 13.72
N GLU A 131 14.76 21.83 15.05
CA GLU A 131 15.17 20.58 15.69
C GLU A 131 14.28 19.39 15.31
N TRP A 132 12.95 19.57 15.28
CA TRP A 132 12.02 18.54 14.84
C TRP A 132 12.09 18.28 13.32
N VAL A 133 12.32 19.34 12.52
CA VAL A 133 12.54 19.18 11.06
C VAL A 133 13.74 18.27 10.82
N ASP A 134 14.86 18.50 11.52
CA ASP A 134 16.07 17.69 11.41
C ASP A 134 15.82 16.23 11.79
N ILE A 135 15.17 16.01 12.94
CA ILE A 135 14.82 14.64 13.39
C ILE A 135 13.96 13.93 12.35
N PHE A 136 12.91 14.57 11.82
CA PHE A 136 12.02 13.95 10.85
C PHE A 136 12.71 13.74 9.51
N SER A 137 13.61 14.62 9.08
CA SER A 137 14.44 14.45 7.88
C SER A 137 15.34 13.23 8.00
N HIS A 138 16.02 13.06 9.13
CA HIS A 138 16.84 11.88 9.40
C HIS A 138 16.01 10.58 9.44
N LEU A 139 14.85 10.61 10.10
CA LEU A 139 13.97 9.44 10.16
C LEU A 139 13.40 9.10 8.77
N HIS A 140 13.04 10.09 7.96
CA HIS A 140 12.58 9.89 6.58
C HIS A 140 13.68 9.26 5.73
N GLN A 141 14.91 9.77 5.81
CA GLN A 141 16.06 9.20 5.10
C GLN A 141 16.39 7.78 5.57
N PHE A 142 16.32 7.49 6.87
CA PHE A 142 16.56 6.15 7.40
C PHE A 142 15.47 5.16 6.97
N ASN A 143 14.20 5.56 7.06
CA ASN A 143 13.07 4.68 6.75
C ASN A 143 13.06 4.23 5.28
N GLN A 144 13.64 5.00 4.33
CA GLN A 144 13.74 4.57 2.94
C GLN A 144 14.50 3.24 2.77
N PHE A 145 15.55 2.99 3.58
CA PHE A 145 16.28 1.73 3.51
C PHE A 145 15.43 0.54 3.96
N ILE A 146 14.58 0.76 4.99
CA ILE A 146 13.60 -0.24 5.43
C ILE A 146 12.59 -0.51 4.31
N LEU A 147 12.09 0.53 3.64
CA LEU A 147 11.15 0.40 2.53
C LEU A 147 11.75 -0.34 1.35
N ILE A 148 12.99 -0.07 0.98
CA ILE A 148 13.71 -0.82 -0.06
C ILE A 148 13.77 -2.31 0.32
N GLY A 149 14.13 -2.63 1.57
CA GLY A 149 14.14 -4.00 2.08
C GLY A 149 12.75 -4.66 1.98
N ILE A 150 11.69 -3.97 2.38
CA ILE A 150 10.30 -4.44 2.29
C ILE A 150 9.91 -4.72 0.83
N VAL A 151 10.22 -3.82 -0.10
CA VAL A 151 9.91 -4.00 -1.53
C VAL A 151 10.68 -5.17 -2.12
N VAL A 152 11.97 -5.31 -1.80
CA VAL A 152 12.79 -6.44 -2.24
C VAL A 152 12.23 -7.77 -1.74
N LEU A 153 11.86 -7.84 -0.46
CA LEU A 153 11.22 -9.04 0.11
C LEU A 153 9.87 -9.34 -0.53
N HIS A 154 9.06 -8.32 -0.80
CA HIS A 154 7.77 -8.48 -1.46
C HIS A 154 7.92 -9.01 -2.89
N VAL A 155 8.79 -8.43 -3.69
CA VAL A 155 9.05 -8.89 -5.06
C VAL A 155 9.70 -10.28 -5.05
N GLY A 156 10.63 -10.52 -4.13
CA GLY A 156 11.25 -11.85 -3.92
C GLY A 156 10.21 -12.93 -3.59
N ALA A 157 9.23 -12.62 -2.72
CA ALA A 157 8.13 -13.54 -2.43
C ALA A 157 7.28 -13.83 -3.67
N ILE A 158 6.95 -12.80 -4.48
CA ILE A 158 6.18 -13.00 -5.73
C ILE A 158 6.94 -13.92 -6.69
N ILE A 159 8.24 -13.72 -6.86
CA ILE A 159 9.10 -14.56 -7.69
C ILE A 159 9.14 -16.00 -7.16
N PHE A 160 9.32 -16.16 -5.84
CA PHE A 160 9.30 -17.49 -5.19
C PHE A 160 7.97 -18.22 -5.43
N TYR A 161 6.83 -17.55 -5.22
CA TYR A 161 5.53 -18.18 -5.46
C TYR A 161 5.34 -18.56 -6.92
N LYS A 162 5.74 -17.71 -7.87
CA LYS A 162 5.61 -17.97 -9.31
C LYS A 162 6.46 -19.15 -9.77
N TYR A 163 7.72 -19.22 -9.38
CA TYR A 163 8.67 -20.22 -9.93
C TYR A 163 8.79 -21.48 -9.09
N ILE A 164 8.69 -21.38 -7.76
CA ILE A 164 8.84 -22.54 -6.86
C ILE A 164 7.48 -23.14 -6.52
N LYS A 165 6.50 -22.31 -6.14
CA LYS A 165 5.16 -22.77 -5.77
C LYS A 165 4.22 -22.95 -6.99
N ARG A 166 4.61 -22.46 -8.16
CA ARG A 166 3.82 -22.49 -9.41
C ARG A 166 2.48 -21.73 -9.30
N ILE A 167 2.38 -20.75 -8.40
CA ILE A 167 1.19 -19.93 -8.18
C ILE A 167 1.47 -18.51 -8.70
N ASN A 168 0.68 -18.05 -9.66
CA ASN A 168 0.85 -16.73 -10.26
C ASN A 168 0.07 -15.64 -9.52
N LEU A 169 0.66 -15.08 -8.45
CA LEU A 169 0.06 -14.02 -7.64
C LEU A 169 -0.11 -12.70 -8.43
N THR A 170 0.78 -12.41 -9.36
CA THR A 170 0.70 -11.20 -10.20
C THR A 170 -0.54 -11.23 -11.08
N GLN A 171 -0.85 -12.37 -11.69
CA GLN A 171 -2.06 -12.51 -12.50
C GLN A 171 -3.31 -12.28 -11.67
N ALA A 172 -3.38 -12.86 -10.46
CA ALA A 172 -4.50 -12.64 -9.56
C ALA A 172 -4.66 -11.15 -9.19
N MET A 173 -3.56 -10.40 -9.00
CA MET A 173 -3.61 -8.96 -8.72
C MET A 173 -3.94 -8.11 -9.96
N LEU A 174 -3.73 -8.60 -11.18
CA LEU A 174 -4.15 -7.93 -12.43
C LEU A 174 -5.62 -8.19 -12.75
N THR A 175 -6.04 -9.45 -12.75
CA THR A 175 -7.39 -9.86 -13.18
C THR A 175 -8.42 -9.80 -12.05
N GLY A 176 -7.99 -9.97 -10.80
CA GLY A 176 -8.81 -10.14 -9.61
C GLY A 176 -9.15 -11.59 -9.31
N ASP A 177 -8.89 -12.50 -10.23
CA ASP A 177 -9.32 -13.88 -10.18
C ASP A 177 -8.17 -14.85 -9.87
N LYS A 178 -8.46 -15.89 -9.10
CA LYS A 178 -7.55 -16.99 -8.78
C LYS A 178 -8.20 -18.30 -9.15
N ASP A 179 -7.43 -19.25 -9.63
CA ASP A 179 -7.95 -20.59 -9.95
C ASP A 179 -8.27 -21.38 -8.67
N SER A 180 -9.41 -22.05 -8.64
CA SER A 180 -9.84 -22.82 -7.45
C SER A 180 -8.86 -23.95 -7.08
N GLN A 181 -8.13 -24.48 -8.05
CA GLN A 181 -7.11 -25.50 -7.81
C GLN A 181 -5.87 -24.98 -7.06
N ASP A 182 -5.63 -23.66 -7.11
CA ASP A 182 -4.53 -23.02 -6.39
C ASP A 182 -4.86 -22.71 -4.92
N MET A 183 -6.02 -23.16 -4.45
CA MET A 183 -6.53 -22.87 -3.11
C MET A 183 -6.76 -24.18 -2.34
N SER A 184 -6.40 -24.18 -1.05
CA SER A 184 -6.64 -25.31 -0.14
C SER A 184 -8.00 -25.22 0.58
N VAL A 185 -8.95 -24.47 0.01
CA VAL A 185 -10.29 -24.25 0.56
C VAL A 185 -11.32 -24.84 -0.40
N ASP A 186 -12.17 -25.72 0.09
CA ASP A 186 -13.14 -26.45 -0.73
C ASP A 186 -14.20 -25.53 -1.36
N GLU A 187 -14.66 -24.52 -0.65
CA GLU A 187 -15.64 -23.53 -1.14
C GLU A 187 -15.19 -22.10 -0.82
N PRO A 188 -14.29 -21.50 -1.61
CA PRO A 188 -13.86 -20.14 -1.40
C PRO A 188 -14.98 -19.14 -1.72
N ILE A 189 -15.16 -18.16 -0.85
CA ILE A 189 -16.12 -17.07 -1.04
C ILE A 189 -15.63 -16.17 -2.19
N SER A 190 -16.48 -15.88 -3.17
CA SER A 190 -16.16 -14.89 -4.20
C SER A 190 -16.31 -13.48 -3.65
N ALA A 191 -15.30 -12.62 -3.87
CA ALA A 191 -15.39 -11.21 -3.53
C ALA A 191 -16.49 -10.54 -4.35
N LYS A 192 -17.30 -9.71 -3.70
CA LYS A 192 -18.27 -8.87 -4.39
C LYS A 192 -17.54 -7.73 -5.10
N ASP A 193 -17.55 -7.73 -6.42
CA ASP A 193 -16.92 -6.70 -7.27
C ASP A 193 -17.99 -6.08 -8.19
N ASP A 194 -19.11 -5.70 -7.58
CA ASP A 194 -20.26 -5.11 -8.26
C ASP A 194 -20.18 -3.58 -8.29
N GLY A 195 -21.06 -2.96 -9.10
CA GLY A 195 -21.10 -1.52 -9.26
C GLY A 195 -21.30 -0.74 -7.95
N ASN A 196 -22.06 -1.30 -6.98
CA ASN A 196 -22.28 -0.64 -5.70
C ASN A 196 -20.99 -0.52 -4.88
N HIS A 197 -20.15 -1.57 -4.86
CA HIS A 197 -18.86 -1.54 -4.18
C HIS A 197 -17.87 -0.60 -4.89
N GLN A 198 -17.90 -0.57 -6.23
CA GLN A 198 -17.05 0.33 -7.02
C GLN A 198 -17.45 1.80 -6.83
N ILE A 199 -18.74 2.12 -6.82
CA ILE A 199 -19.24 3.48 -6.54
C ILE A 199 -18.88 3.90 -5.12
N LYS A 200 -19.06 3.03 -4.12
CA LYS A 200 -18.66 3.29 -2.73
C LYS A 200 -17.16 3.61 -2.63
N ALA A 201 -16.31 2.82 -3.30
CA ALA A 201 -14.87 3.06 -3.31
C ALA A 201 -14.52 4.38 -3.99
N LEU A 202 -15.17 4.70 -5.12
CA LEU A 202 -14.98 5.97 -5.83
C LEU A 202 -15.37 7.17 -4.96
N VAL A 203 -16.50 7.10 -4.25
CA VAL A 203 -16.93 8.17 -3.33
C VAL A 203 -15.90 8.39 -2.23
N ILE A 204 -15.42 7.32 -1.59
CA ILE A 204 -14.37 7.41 -0.56
C ILE A 204 -13.10 8.05 -1.13
N PHE A 205 -12.67 7.60 -2.32
CA PHE A 205 -11.49 8.12 -2.98
C PHE A 205 -11.63 9.61 -3.31
N LEU A 206 -12.76 10.03 -3.89
CA LEU A 206 -13.02 11.43 -4.22
C LEU A 206 -13.08 12.32 -2.98
N MET A 207 -13.67 11.85 -1.87
CA MET A 207 -13.67 12.59 -0.61
C MET A 207 -12.23 12.81 -0.10
N ILE A 208 -11.41 11.78 -0.09
CA ILE A 208 -10.00 11.88 0.32
C ILE A 208 -9.25 12.84 -0.62
N ALA A 209 -9.37 12.63 -1.92
CA ALA A 209 -8.71 13.46 -2.93
C ALA A 209 -9.10 14.95 -2.81
N SER A 210 -10.38 15.25 -2.57
CA SER A 210 -10.87 16.61 -2.37
C SER A 210 -10.30 17.27 -1.11
N VAL A 211 -10.22 16.53 -0.01
CA VAL A 211 -9.62 17.01 1.25
C VAL A 211 -8.13 17.27 1.06
N PHE A 212 -7.40 16.34 0.42
CA PHE A 212 -5.97 16.48 0.17
C PHE A 212 -5.69 17.64 -0.80
N TYR A 213 -6.47 17.77 -1.88
CA TYR A 213 -6.37 18.90 -2.80
C TYR A 213 -6.56 20.24 -2.06
N TYR A 214 -7.60 20.33 -1.23
CA TYR A 214 -7.86 21.54 -0.45
C TYR A 214 -6.71 21.88 0.49
N ILE A 215 -6.22 20.90 1.25
CA ILE A 215 -5.17 21.11 2.25
C ILE A 215 -3.83 21.43 1.57
N PHE A 216 -3.36 20.55 0.70
CA PHE A 216 -1.98 20.62 0.20
C PHE A 216 -1.81 21.57 -0.96
N ILE A 217 -2.79 21.67 -1.86
CA ILE A 217 -2.69 22.54 -3.03
C ILE A 217 -3.19 23.96 -2.73
N LEU A 218 -4.40 24.11 -2.17
CA LEU A 218 -5.01 25.43 -1.99
C LEU A 218 -4.54 26.14 -0.72
N ARG A 219 -4.25 25.42 0.38
CA ARG A 219 -3.87 26.02 1.66
C ARG A 219 -2.37 26.06 1.90
N LEU A 220 -1.64 25.05 1.51
CA LEU A 220 -0.20 24.94 1.74
C LEU A 220 0.64 25.33 0.53
N GLY A 221 0.07 25.30 -0.69
CA GLY A 221 0.73 25.77 -1.92
C GLY A 221 1.88 24.85 -2.37
N THR A 222 1.73 23.54 -2.18
CA THR A 222 2.72 22.53 -2.63
C THR A 222 2.61 22.25 -4.13
#